data_ddf6829007b1e5d38d53fc2cac271aaa
#
_entry.id   ddf6829007b1e5d38d53fc2cac271aaa
#
_cell.length_a   1.000
_cell.length_b   1.000
_cell.length_c   1.000
_cell.angle_alpha   90.00
_cell.angle_beta   90.00
_cell.angle_gamma   90.00
#
_symmetry.space_group_name_H-M   'P 1'
#
loop_
_entity.id
_entity.type
_entity.pdbx_description
1 polymer ?
#
loop_
_entity_poly.entity_id
_entity_poly.type
_entity_poly.pdbx_seq_one_letter_code
_entity_poly.pdbx_strand_id
1 'polypeptide(L)'
;MSHPLRKPGPVRRSGRWRLLLMIPAGLCLLAGLDAGLILLDVHAPLPVASWGQAHGMVLVFGFVGALIALERAVALGRAWGYLAPLLLALGGLGLLVSLPRILAGTLLLAGMVATVALYVPLWRRQRAVAVLIQMLGAGAGVAATLLWLAGVQTSLILPWLCSFLVITIAGERVELARLHLGPRLEMVALVLCCAVVGCAAASVLWVWAGTVLFGAALALLVLWLVRQDVARRTIHAQGAPRFMAACLLAGYFWLLVAAVTWCFGYPVSVAAYDTVVHGVFLGFVMSMIMAHAPTILPAVLAIKLPYRALMWVPAVLLHAGLVLRLWLGDGLGYELLWQAGGVLNVVAVVLFVLVALASALLGERALPWPPGGGAAHAPKRSVPVPTGRPGHSIGLRPGMAPAPSTGRAGAGNREEHEGKRDE
;
A
#
# COMPACT_ATOMS: atom_id res chain seq x y z
N MET A 1 9.82 16.56 -45.78
CA MET A 1 10.84 16.29 -44.75
C MET A 1 10.23 15.31 -43.74
N SER A 2 10.50 14.02 -43.92
CA SER A 2 9.99 12.91 -43.09
C SER A 2 10.92 12.71 -41.89
N HIS A 3 10.42 13.00 -40.69
CA HIS A 3 11.11 12.69 -39.44
C HIS A 3 11.23 11.16 -39.29
N PRO A 4 12.43 10.58 -39.07
CA PRO A 4 12.57 9.16 -38.80
C PRO A 4 12.05 8.86 -37.38
N LEU A 5 11.10 7.93 -37.29
CA LEU A 5 10.62 7.36 -36.03
C LEU A 5 11.81 6.75 -35.27
N ARG A 6 12.13 7.33 -34.13
CA ARG A 6 13.18 6.86 -33.21
C ARG A 6 12.81 5.45 -32.74
N LYS A 7 13.56 4.44 -33.14
CA LYS A 7 13.42 3.06 -32.68
C LYS A 7 13.45 3.03 -31.15
N PRO A 8 12.56 2.32 -30.46
CA PRO A 8 12.64 2.17 -29.03
C PRO A 8 13.97 1.49 -28.67
N GLY A 9 14.75 2.17 -27.85
CA GLY A 9 16.03 1.65 -27.37
C GLY A 9 15.82 0.35 -26.55
N PRO A 10 16.87 -0.50 -26.44
CA PRO A 10 16.76 -1.79 -25.76
C PRO A 10 16.28 -1.58 -24.32
N VAL A 11 15.22 -2.28 -23.95
CA VAL A 11 14.68 -2.35 -22.57
C VAL A 11 15.83 -2.72 -21.65
N ARG A 12 16.24 -1.76 -20.82
CA ARG A 12 17.35 -1.92 -19.87
C ARG A 12 17.11 -3.14 -18.97
N ARG A 13 17.93 -4.16 -19.09
CA ARG A 13 18.04 -5.35 -18.22
C ARG A 13 18.41 -5.05 -16.75
N SER A 14 18.33 -3.78 -16.29
CA SER A 14 18.96 -3.29 -15.06
C SER A 14 18.12 -3.41 -13.79
N GLY A 15 16.96 -4.09 -13.81
CA GLY A 15 16.10 -4.22 -12.62
C GLY A 15 16.32 -5.45 -11.74
N ARG A 16 16.92 -6.51 -12.29
CA ARG A 16 17.03 -7.81 -11.59
C ARG A 16 17.93 -7.78 -10.33
N TRP A 17 18.93 -6.89 -10.27
CA TRP A 17 19.76 -6.75 -9.09
C TRP A 17 18.95 -6.30 -7.84
N ARG A 18 17.79 -5.66 -8.05
CA ARG A 18 16.88 -5.27 -6.96
C ARG A 18 16.31 -6.46 -6.21
N LEU A 19 16.27 -7.66 -6.87
CA LEU A 19 15.91 -8.90 -6.20
C LEU A 19 16.89 -9.24 -5.07
N LEU A 20 18.17 -8.87 -5.20
CA LEU A 20 19.15 -9.08 -4.14
C LEU A 20 18.82 -8.28 -2.87
N LEU A 21 18.20 -7.11 -3.00
CA LEU A 21 17.75 -6.31 -1.86
C LEU A 21 16.51 -6.91 -1.18
N MET A 22 15.75 -7.75 -1.90
CA MET A 22 14.61 -8.47 -1.32
C MET A 22 15.02 -9.66 -0.45
N ILE A 23 16.24 -10.21 -0.66
CA ILE A 23 16.70 -11.37 0.10
C ILE A 23 16.75 -11.08 1.60
N PRO A 24 17.44 -10.03 2.10
CA PRO A 24 17.47 -9.74 3.54
C PRO A 24 16.09 -9.39 4.10
N ALA A 25 15.22 -8.70 3.34
CA ALA A 25 13.84 -8.44 3.76
C ALA A 25 13.00 -9.73 3.82
N GLY A 26 13.17 -10.64 2.86
CA GLY A 26 12.55 -11.96 2.87
C GLY A 26 13.02 -12.84 4.04
N LEU A 27 14.29 -12.79 4.40
CA LEU A 27 14.82 -13.45 5.61
C LEU A 27 14.19 -12.88 6.88
N CYS A 28 14.02 -11.54 6.97
CA CYS A 28 13.29 -10.91 8.07
C CYS A 28 11.83 -11.39 8.13
N LEU A 29 11.16 -11.56 6.99
CA LEU A 29 9.80 -12.12 6.96
C LEU A 29 9.78 -13.53 7.51
N LEU A 30 10.60 -14.44 6.98
CA LEU A 30 10.59 -15.86 7.38
C LEU A 30 10.96 -16.03 8.86
N ALA A 31 12.02 -15.34 9.31
CA ALA A 31 12.42 -15.39 10.71
C ALA A 31 11.39 -14.72 11.64
N GLY A 32 10.71 -13.65 11.17
CA GLY A 32 9.62 -13.04 11.91
C GLY A 32 8.41 -13.98 12.04
N LEU A 33 8.07 -14.74 11.00
CA LEU A 33 6.99 -15.75 11.06
C LEU A 33 7.36 -16.90 12.00
N ASP A 34 8.60 -17.38 11.95
CA ASP A 34 9.12 -18.40 12.86
C ASP A 34 9.07 -17.93 14.33
N ALA A 35 9.48 -16.68 14.57
CA ALA A 35 9.35 -16.03 15.88
C ALA A 35 7.88 -15.95 16.35
N GLY A 36 6.94 -15.77 15.42
CA GLY A 36 5.51 -15.83 15.71
C GLY A 36 5.05 -17.19 16.20
N LEU A 37 5.58 -18.29 15.62
CA LEU A 37 5.30 -19.65 16.08
C LEU A 37 5.86 -19.89 17.49
N ILE A 38 7.04 -19.36 17.80
CA ILE A 38 7.62 -19.43 19.16
C ILE A 38 6.70 -18.73 20.18
N LEU A 39 6.18 -17.54 19.82
CA LEU A 39 5.26 -16.78 20.68
C LEU A 39 3.90 -17.45 20.87
N LEU A 40 3.50 -18.35 19.96
CA LEU A 40 2.29 -19.17 20.05
C LEU A 40 2.52 -20.44 20.88
N ASP A 41 3.73 -20.68 21.36
CA ASP A 41 4.13 -21.92 22.04
C ASP A 41 3.84 -23.17 21.21
N VAL A 42 4.06 -23.08 19.89
CA VAL A 42 3.95 -24.20 18.95
C VAL A 42 5.31 -24.51 18.34
N HIS A 43 5.42 -25.68 17.72
CA HIS A 43 6.68 -26.10 17.07
C HIS A 43 7.11 -25.07 16.01
N ALA A 44 8.28 -24.47 16.21
CA ALA A 44 8.93 -23.57 15.27
C ALA A 44 10.09 -24.29 14.56
N PRO A 45 10.29 -24.10 13.25
CA PRO A 45 11.42 -24.68 12.50
C PRO A 45 12.79 -24.31 13.09
N LEU A 46 12.97 -23.08 13.57
CA LEU A 46 14.19 -22.58 14.19
C LEU A 46 13.90 -22.04 15.60
N PRO A 47 13.97 -22.88 16.66
CA PRO A 47 13.54 -22.50 18.01
C PRO A 47 14.56 -21.59 18.71
N VAL A 48 14.76 -20.37 18.17
CA VAL A 48 15.64 -19.36 18.73
C VAL A 48 14.85 -18.43 19.64
N ALA A 49 14.87 -18.65 20.94
CA ALA A 49 14.06 -17.94 21.93
C ALA A 49 14.15 -16.42 21.88
N SER A 50 15.32 -15.86 21.55
CA SER A 50 15.51 -14.41 21.42
C SER A 50 14.71 -13.76 20.27
N TRP A 51 14.28 -14.54 19.28
CA TRP A 51 13.53 -14.03 18.13
C TRP A 51 12.13 -13.54 18.50
N GLY A 52 11.47 -14.16 19.50
CA GLY A 52 10.16 -13.71 19.97
C GLY A 52 10.13 -12.25 20.38
N GLN A 53 11.19 -11.76 21.05
CA GLN A 53 11.29 -10.34 21.45
C GLN A 53 11.51 -9.40 20.25
N ALA A 54 12.15 -9.88 19.19
CA ALA A 54 12.45 -9.10 17.99
C ALA A 54 11.31 -9.13 16.95
N HIS A 55 10.34 -10.06 17.08
CA HIS A 55 9.28 -10.37 16.12
C HIS A 55 8.66 -9.12 15.48
N GLY A 56 8.11 -8.21 16.28
CA GLY A 56 7.41 -7.02 15.79
C GLY A 56 8.34 -6.07 15.03
N MET A 57 9.52 -5.77 15.59
CA MET A 57 10.46 -4.83 14.97
C MET A 57 11.05 -5.38 13.67
N VAL A 58 11.34 -6.69 13.61
CA VAL A 58 11.84 -7.37 12.42
C VAL A 58 10.81 -7.34 11.30
N LEU A 59 9.54 -7.62 11.60
CA LEU A 59 8.47 -7.60 10.60
C LEU A 59 8.13 -6.18 10.16
N VAL A 60 8.00 -5.22 11.09
CA VAL A 60 7.59 -3.85 10.76
C VAL A 60 8.68 -3.11 9.97
N PHE A 61 9.93 -3.15 10.42
CA PHE A 61 11.00 -2.39 9.79
C PHE A 61 11.84 -3.22 8.83
N GLY A 62 12.26 -4.42 9.25
CA GLY A 62 13.15 -5.28 8.47
C GLY A 62 12.47 -5.84 7.22
N PHE A 63 11.16 -6.10 7.28
CA PHE A 63 10.40 -6.59 6.13
C PHE A 63 9.54 -5.48 5.51
N VAL A 64 8.45 -5.03 6.15
CA VAL A 64 7.50 -4.09 5.53
C VAL A 64 8.13 -2.73 5.25
N GLY A 65 8.86 -2.17 6.21
CA GLY A 65 9.58 -0.91 6.04
C GLY A 65 10.61 -0.95 4.91
N ALA A 66 11.36 -2.06 4.81
CA ALA A 66 12.31 -2.25 3.72
C ALA A 66 11.62 -2.35 2.35
N LEU A 67 10.44 -2.99 2.27
CA LEU A 67 9.60 -3.03 1.04
C LEU A 67 9.14 -1.64 0.62
N ILE A 68 8.58 -0.86 1.54
CA ILE A 68 8.12 0.51 1.31
C ILE A 68 9.30 1.38 0.84
N ALA A 69 10.42 1.31 1.55
CA ALA A 69 11.62 2.08 1.20
C ALA A 69 12.17 1.68 -0.18
N LEU A 70 12.14 0.38 -0.54
CA LEU A 70 12.57 -0.10 -1.85
C LEU A 70 11.68 0.44 -2.97
N GLU A 71 10.37 0.43 -2.79
CA GLU A 71 9.43 0.99 -3.74
C GLU A 71 9.71 2.48 -3.99
N ARG A 72 9.89 3.26 -2.93
CA ARG A 72 10.19 4.69 -3.03
C ARG A 72 11.59 4.96 -3.62
N ALA A 73 12.59 4.12 -3.33
CA ALA A 73 13.91 4.19 -3.95
C ALA A 73 13.84 3.97 -5.47
N VAL A 74 13.01 3.02 -5.90
CA VAL A 74 12.76 2.78 -7.33
C VAL A 74 12.05 3.96 -7.98
N ALA A 75 11.04 4.54 -7.34
CA ALA A 75 10.33 5.73 -7.81
C ALA A 75 11.27 6.95 -7.90
N LEU A 76 12.21 7.10 -6.98
CA LEU A 76 13.24 8.15 -7.01
C LEU A 76 14.22 7.96 -8.18
N GLY A 77 14.63 6.71 -8.46
CA GLY A 77 15.56 6.37 -9.54
C GLY A 77 17.00 6.80 -9.31
N ARG A 78 17.42 7.07 -8.05
CA ARG A 78 18.80 7.44 -7.68
C ARG A 78 19.44 6.35 -6.83
N ALA A 79 20.74 6.07 -7.04
CA ALA A 79 21.47 5.00 -6.37
C ALA A 79 21.47 5.13 -4.82
N TRP A 80 21.62 6.34 -4.29
CA TRP A 80 21.61 6.54 -2.84
C TRP A 80 20.28 6.15 -2.17
N GLY A 81 19.17 6.16 -2.94
CA GLY A 81 17.86 5.78 -2.42
C GLY A 81 17.80 4.33 -1.92
N TYR A 82 18.62 3.44 -2.47
CA TYR A 82 18.66 2.04 -2.05
C TYR A 82 19.34 1.82 -0.69
N LEU A 83 19.95 2.87 -0.14
CA LEU A 83 20.52 2.81 1.23
C LEU A 83 19.40 2.60 2.27
N ALA A 84 18.22 3.21 2.08
CA ALA A 84 17.11 3.10 3.02
C ALA A 84 16.63 1.65 3.21
N PRO A 85 16.21 0.91 2.17
CA PRO A 85 15.78 -0.49 2.33
C PRO A 85 16.91 -1.40 2.81
N LEU A 86 18.16 -1.14 2.42
CA LEU A 86 19.31 -1.92 2.87
C LEU A 86 19.51 -1.78 4.39
N LEU A 87 19.53 -0.54 4.91
CA LEU A 87 19.71 -0.28 6.33
C LEU A 87 18.58 -0.87 7.18
N LEU A 88 17.32 -0.78 6.71
CA LEU A 88 16.16 -1.36 7.40
C LEU A 88 16.28 -2.88 7.47
N ALA A 89 16.58 -3.53 6.35
CA ALA A 89 16.73 -4.98 6.32
C ALA A 89 17.93 -5.47 7.14
N LEU A 90 19.09 -4.77 7.08
CA LEU A 90 20.25 -5.09 7.89
C LEU A 90 20.00 -4.86 9.38
N GLY A 91 19.25 -3.81 9.75
CA GLY A 91 18.84 -3.57 11.14
C GLY A 91 17.94 -4.69 11.66
N GLY A 92 16.97 -5.14 10.85
CA GLY A 92 16.12 -6.30 11.16
C GLY A 92 16.92 -7.60 11.34
N LEU A 93 17.83 -7.90 10.39
CA LEU A 93 18.72 -9.06 10.51
C LEU A 93 19.66 -8.93 11.74
N GLY A 94 20.11 -7.72 12.05
CA GLY A 94 20.92 -7.46 13.25
C GLY A 94 20.21 -7.88 14.54
N LEU A 95 18.89 -7.64 14.63
CA LEU A 95 18.08 -8.09 15.77
C LEU A 95 18.02 -9.63 15.85
N LEU A 96 17.93 -10.31 14.71
CA LEU A 96 17.88 -11.78 14.67
C LEU A 96 19.20 -12.43 15.08
N VAL A 97 20.33 -11.82 14.73
CA VAL A 97 21.65 -12.31 15.19
C VAL A 97 22.07 -11.74 16.55
N SER A 98 21.10 -11.18 17.29
CA SER A 98 21.30 -10.65 18.65
C SER A 98 22.37 -9.57 18.74
N LEU A 99 22.50 -8.72 17.72
CA LEU A 99 23.33 -7.52 17.83
C LEU A 99 22.83 -6.64 19.00
N PRO A 100 23.74 -5.92 19.68
CA PRO A 100 23.33 -4.95 20.68
C PRO A 100 22.24 -4.03 20.17
N ARG A 101 21.18 -3.81 20.99
CA ARG A 101 20.03 -2.99 20.66
C ARG A 101 20.40 -1.63 20.03
N ILE A 102 21.46 -1.01 20.57
CA ILE A 102 21.96 0.29 20.06
C ILE A 102 22.40 0.15 18.61
N LEU A 103 23.17 -0.89 18.24
CA LEU A 103 23.67 -1.06 16.88
C LEU A 103 22.54 -1.39 15.90
N ALA A 104 21.72 -2.40 16.19
CA ALA A 104 20.59 -2.76 15.34
C ALA A 104 19.59 -1.60 15.21
N GLY A 105 19.26 -0.94 16.33
CA GLY A 105 18.34 0.20 16.36
C GLY A 105 18.88 1.42 15.63
N THR A 106 20.19 1.69 15.68
CA THR A 106 20.80 2.77 14.91
C THR A 106 20.70 2.51 13.40
N LEU A 107 20.85 1.25 12.95
CA LEU A 107 20.63 0.89 11.55
C LEU A 107 19.16 1.12 11.14
N LEU A 108 18.20 0.70 11.98
CA LEU A 108 16.77 0.93 11.74
C LEU A 108 16.46 2.43 11.67
N LEU A 109 16.99 3.22 12.62
CA LEU A 109 16.80 4.67 12.66
C LEU A 109 17.38 5.34 11.41
N ALA A 110 18.62 5.00 11.05
CA ALA A 110 19.27 5.52 9.85
C ALA A 110 18.48 5.16 8.58
N GLY A 111 17.94 3.93 8.51
CA GLY A 111 17.06 3.49 7.43
C GLY A 111 15.76 4.29 7.35
N MET A 112 15.12 4.58 8.50
CA MET A 112 13.90 5.40 8.54
C MET A 112 14.17 6.86 8.19
N VAL A 113 15.26 7.45 8.68
CA VAL A 113 15.69 8.81 8.29
C VAL A 113 15.99 8.88 6.79
N ALA A 114 16.69 7.88 6.25
CA ALA A 114 16.91 7.77 4.80
C ALA A 114 15.58 7.65 4.03
N THR A 115 14.58 6.93 4.57
CA THR A 115 13.24 6.83 3.98
C THR A 115 12.54 8.19 3.94
N VAL A 116 12.59 8.97 5.02
CA VAL A 116 12.09 10.36 5.01
C VAL A 116 12.83 11.20 3.96
N ALA A 117 14.14 11.05 3.86
CA ALA A 117 14.96 11.77 2.89
C ALA A 117 14.58 11.43 1.43
N LEU A 118 14.11 10.19 1.15
CA LEU A 118 13.59 9.80 -0.18
C LEU A 118 12.37 10.64 -0.59
N TYR A 119 11.48 10.97 0.34
CA TYR A 119 10.26 11.71 0.03
C TYR A 119 10.53 13.18 -0.32
N VAL A 120 11.62 13.79 0.16
CA VAL A 120 11.93 15.19 -0.13
C VAL A 120 12.06 15.48 -1.64
N PRO A 121 12.93 14.78 -2.41
CA PRO A 121 13.01 15.00 -3.86
C PRO A 121 11.76 14.52 -4.61
N LEU A 122 11.07 13.49 -4.13
CA LEU A 122 9.80 13.04 -4.70
C LEU A 122 8.73 14.13 -4.57
N TRP A 123 8.60 14.73 -3.39
CA TRP A 123 7.68 15.84 -3.17
C TRP A 123 8.06 17.09 -4.00
N ARG A 124 9.34 17.44 -4.06
CA ARG A 124 9.80 18.56 -4.89
C ARG A 124 9.46 18.39 -6.38
N ARG A 125 9.43 17.14 -6.85
CA ARG A 125 9.07 16.80 -8.24
C ARG A 125 7.57 16.88 -8.50
N GLN A 126 6.74 16.40 -7.58
CA GLN A 126 5.31 16.21 -7.81
C GLN A 126 4.43 17.27 -7.14
N ARG A 127 4.90 17.87 -6.03
CA ARG A 127 4.13 18.81 -5.17
C ARG A 127 2.76 18.25 -4.75
N ALA A 128 2.65 16.91 -4.59
CA ALA A 128 1.42 16.23 -4.27
C ALA A 128 1.23 16.08 -2.76
N VAL A 129 0.02 16.31 -2.27
CA VAL A 129 -0.36 16.11 -0.84
C VAL A 129 -0.15 14.66 -0.42
N ALA A 130 -0.43 13.70 -1.30
CA ALA A 130 -0.21 12.27 -1.05
C ALA A 130 1.24 11.96 -0.62
N VAL A 131 2.25 12.61 -1.26
CA VAL A 131 3.66 12.43 -0.90
C VAL A 131 3.98 13.03 0.47
N LEU A 132 3.31 14.13 0.86
CA LEU A 132 3.44 14.68 2.22
C LEU A 132 2.86 13.73 3.27
N ILE A 133 1.72 13.11 2.99
CA ILE A 133 1.12 12.09 3.86
C ILE A 133 2.09 10.91 4.05
N GLN A 134 2.66 10.39 2.96
CA GLN A 134 3.64 9.29 3.04
C GLN A 134 4.91 9.70 3.83
N MET A 135 5.39 10.92 3.64
CA MET A 135 6.52 11.46 4.40
C MET A 135 6.19 11.59 5.90
N LEU A 136 4.97 11.99 6.24
CA LEU A 136 4.48 12.04 7.62
C LEU A 136 4.47 10.63 8.25
N GLY A 137 4.00 9.61 7.50
CA GLY A 137 4.06 8.22 7.92
C GLY A 137 5.50 7.75 8.19
N ALA A 138 6.45 8.04 7.28
CA ALA A 138 7.85 7.74 7.48
C ALA A 138 8.44 8.48 8.72
N GLY A 139 8.00 9.73 8.97
CA GLY A 139 8.34 10.49 10.18
C GLY A 139 7.86 9.81 11.45
N ALA A 140 6.65 9.24 11.44
CA ALA A 140 6.15 8.42 12.55
C ALA A 140 7.03 7.18 12.79
N GLY A 141 7.56 6.55 11.73
CA GLY A 141 8.52 5.46 11.84
C GLY A 141 9.86 5.89 12.47
N VAL A 142 10.35 7.09 12.17
CA VAL A 142 11.52 7.68 12.86
C VAL A 142 11.24 7.84 14.34
N ALA A 143 10.10 8.42 14.71
CA ALA A 143 9.69 8.60 16.11
C ALA A 143 9.56 7.25 16.85
N ALA A 144 8.92 6.25 16.22
CA ALA A 144 8.83 4.90 16.78
C ALA A 144 10.20 4.30 17.08
N THR A 145 11.15 4.44 16.14
CA THR A 145 12.50 3.89 16.30
C THR A 145 13.30 4.62 17.39
N LEU A 146 13.17 5.96 17.48
CA LEU A 146 13.78 6.76 18.54
C LEU A 146 13.25 6.39 19.92
N LEU A 147 11.93 6.28 20.08
CA LEU A 147 11.30 5.87 21.34
C LEU A 147 11.73 4.46 21.74
N TRP A 148 11.79 3.55 20.78
CA TRP A 148 12.28 2.20 21.02
C TRP A 148 13.73 2.19 21.47
N LEU A 149 14.64 2.95 20.82
CA LEU A 149 16.04 3.11 21.21
C LEU A 149 16.18 3.72 22.62
N ALA A 150 15.32 4.68 22.96
CA ALA A 150 15.26 5.29 24.29
C ALA A 150 14.78 4.34 25.40
N GLY A 151 14.40 3.10 25.06
CA GLY A 151 13.98 2.11 26.05
C GLY A 151 12.47 2.04 26.28
N VAL A 152 11.65 2.79 25.54
CA VAL A 152 10.19 2.71 25.65
C VAL A 152 9.70 1.32 25.24
N GLN A 153 8.78 0.76 26.02
CA GLN A 153 8.19 -0.55 25.75
C GLN A 153 7.45 -0.57 24.40
N THR A 154 7.54 -1.68 23.67
CA THR A 154 6.93 -1.85 22.35
C THR A 154 5.42 -1.62 22.40
N SER A 155 4.74 -2.03 23.47
CA SER A 155 3.31 -1.80 23.65
C SER A 155 2.91 -0.31 23.68
N LEU A 156 3.76 0.56 24.23
CA LEU A 156 3.52 2.01 24.27
C LEU A 156 3.81 2.71 22.93
N ILE A 157 4.67 2.13 22.10
CA ILE A 157 5.01 2.68 20.79
C ILE A 157 4.13 2.10 19.65
N LEU A 158 3.21 1.18 19.95
CA LEU A 158 2.29 0.63 18.94
C LEU A 158 1.54 1.70 18.14
N PRO A 159 1.01 2.79 18.73
CA PRO A 159 0.39 3.87 17.96
C PRO A 159 1.33 4.49 16.92
N TRP A 160 2.63 4.58 17.19
CA TRP A 160 3.62 5.10 16.26
C TRP A 160 3.95 4.10 15.14
N LEU A 161 4.10 2.80 15.48
CA LEU A 161 4.30 1.74 14.50
C LEU A 161 3.10 1.61 13.56
N CYS A 162 1.88 1.68 14.12
CA CYS A 162 0.64 1.74 13.37
C CYS A 162 0.60 2.97 12.46
N SER A 163 0.88 4.17 12.99
CA SER A 163 0.88 5.41 12.22
C SER A 163 1.87 5.35 11.06
N PHE A 164 3.06 4.79 11.25
CA PHE A 164 4.04 4.61 10.17
C PHE A 164 3.42 3.88 8.99
N LEU A 165 2.88 2.69 9.20
CA LEU A 165 2.40 1.85 8.12
C LEU A 165 1.06 2.35 7.56
N VAL A 166 0.10 2.68 8.44
CA VAL A 166 -1.25 3.10 8.02
C VAL A 166 -1.20 4.40 7.24
N ILE A 167 -0.45 5.39 7.70
CA ILE A 167 -0.38 6.70 7.04
C ILE A 167 0.40 6.59 5.71
N THR A 168 1.47 5.79 5.66
CA THR A 168 2.19 5.56 4.40
C THR A 168 1.26 4.93 3.37
N ILE A 169 0.54 3.87 3.74
CA ILE A 169 -0.44 3.20 2.86
C ILE A 169 -1.60 4.15 2.50
N ALA A 170 -2.12 4.93 3.47
CA ALA A 170 -3.16 5.92 3.19
C ALA A 170 -2.70 6.94 2.14
N GLY A 171 -1.44 7.41 2.21
CA GLY A 171 -0.85 8.28 1.21
C GLY A 171 -0.80 7.64 -0.19
N GLU A 172 -0.47 6.35 -0.28
CA GLU A 172 -0.53 5.60 -1.55
C GLU A 172 -1.96 5.50 -2.09
N ARG A 173 -2.94 5.28 -1.22
CA ARG A 173 -4.36 5.24 -1.61
C ARG A 173 -4.83 6.60 -2.12
N VAL A 174 -4.44 7.70 -1.48
CA VAL A 174 -4.72 9.07 -1.92
C VAL A 174 -4.03 9.34 -3.26
N GLU A 175 -2.77 8.91 -3.46
CA GLU A 175 -2.04 9.04 -4.71
C GLU A 175 -2.77 8.35 -5.87
N LEU A 176 -3.23 7.11 -5.68
CA LEU A 176 -3.96 6.33 -6.68
C LEU A 176 -5.35 6.91 -6.97
N ALA A 177 -6.01 7.50 -5.98
CA ALA A 177 -7.32 8.10 -6.12
C ALA A 177 -7.28 9.56 -6.61
N ARG A 178 -6.10 10.16 -6.79
CA ARG A 178 -5.89 11.59 -7.08
C ARG A 178 -6.72 12.14 -8.24
N LEU A 179 -6.93 11.34 -9.28
CA LEU A 179 -7.73 11.76 -10.44
C LEU A 179 -9.22 11.95 -10.10
N HIS A 180 -9.69 11.36 -9.01
CA HIS A 180 -11.09 11.40 -8.56
C HIS A 180 -11.27 12.24 -7.29
N LEU A 181 -10.19 12.43 -6.51
CA LEU A 181 -10.17 13.26 -5.32
C LEU A 181 -9.85 14.71 -5.72
N GLY A 182 -10.74 15.63 -5.44
CA GLY A 182 -10.42 17.06 -5.58
C GLY A 182 -9.45 17.52 -4.47
N PRO A 183 -8.78 18.69 -4.63
CA PRO A 183 -7.78 19.21 -3.67
C PRO A 183 -8.29 19.32 -2.23
N ARG A 184 -9.59 19.58 -2.04
CA ARG A 184 -10.21 19.65 -0.69
C ARG A 184 -10.17 18.30 0.02
N LEU A 185 -10.46 17.21 -0.69
CA LEU A 185 -10.45 15.86 -0.10
C LEU A 185 -9.02 15.38 0.19
N GLU A 186 -8.03 15.72 -0.66
CA GLU A 186 -6.62 15.46 -0.35
C GLU A 186 -6.19 16.18 0.95
N MET A 187 -6.63 17.42 1.15
CA MET A 187 -6.34 18.19 2.38
C MET A 187 -7.01 17.57 3.61
N VAL A 188 -8.25 17.09 3.49
CA VAL A 188 -8.94 16.37 4.58
C VAL A 188 -8.14 15.12 4.97
N ALA A 189 -7.62 14.34 3.98
CA ALA A 189 -6.76 13.19 4.26
C ALA A 189 -5.52 13.60 5.06
N LEU A 190 -4.84 14.68 4.66
CA LEU A 190 -3.65 15.17 5.36
C LEU A 190 -3.99 15.56 6.81
N VAL A 191 -5.07 16.29 7.03
CA VAL A 191 -5.51 16.71 8.39
C VAL A 191 -5.82 15.49 9.25
N LEU A 192 -6.53 14.48 8.72
CA LEU A 192 -6.81 13.24 9.45
C LEU A 192 -5.52 12.49 9.79
N CYS A 193 -4.56 12.40 8.87
CA CYS A 193 -3.27 11.77 9.11
C CYS A 193 -2.45 12.54 10.17
N CYS A 194 -2.47 13.89 10.13
CA CYS A 194 -1.84 14.71 11.17
C CYS A 194 -2.49 14.49 12.53
N ALA A 195 -3.82 14.37 12.59
CA ALA A 195 -4.54 14.07 13.82
C ALA A 195 -4.14 12.71 14.39
N VAL A 196 -4.00 11.66 13.56
CA VAL A 196 -3.52 10.33 13.99
C VAL A 196 -2.13 10.43 14.60
N VAL A 197 -1.19 11.13 13.96
CA VAL A 197 0.18 11.30 14.51
C VAL A 197 0.16 12.14 15.80
N GLY A 198 -0.62 13.20 15.85
CA GLY A 198 -0.79 14.03 17.07
C GLY A 198 -1.35 13.22 18.24
N CYS A 199 -2.34 12.34 17.97
CA CYS A 199 -2.88 11.44 18.99
C CYS A 199 -1.89 10.31 19.37
N ALA A 200 -1.06 9.84 18.44
CA ALA A 200 0.04 8.93 18.76
C ALA A 200 1.08 9.60 19.69
N ALA A 201 1.36 10.88 19.53
CA ALA A 201 2.19 11.63 20.46
C ALA A 201 1.51 11.78 21.82
N ALA A 202 0.22 12.11 21.84
CA ALA A 202 -0.57 12.20 23.06
C ALA A 202 -0.63 10.88 23.84
N SER A 203 -0.64 9.71 23.15
CA SER A 203 -0.68 8.40 23.80
C SER A 203 0.58 8.06 24.61
N VAL A 204 1.71 8.70 24.31
CA VAL A 204 2.94 8.55 25.11
C VAL A 204 2.89 9.42 26.37
N LEU A 205 2.27 10.60 26.29
CA LEU A 205 2.16 11.57 27.39
C LEU A 205 1.01 11.23 28.35
N TRP A 206 -0.12 10.83 27.81
CA TRP A 206 -1.35 10.47 28.53
C TRP A 206 -1.83 9.12 28.04
N VAL A 207 -1.23 8.05 28.57
CA VAL A 207 -1.37 6.68 28.04
C VAL A 207 -2.84 6.30 27.79
N TRP A 208 -3.73 6.55 28.74
CA TRP A 208 -5.14 6.15 28.57
C TRP A 208 -5.90 7.10 27.62
N ALA A 209 -5.96 8.38 27.93
CA ALA A 209 -6.72 9.37 27.15
C ALA A 209 -6.15 9.53 25.74
N GLY A 210 -4.81 9.57 25.59
CA GLY A 210 -4.16 9.67 24.31
C GLY A 210 -4.41 8.46 23.43
N THR A 211 -4.49 7.25 24.00
CA THR A 211 -4.81 6.02 23.27
C THR A 211 -6.26 6.02 22.78
N VAL A 212 -7.21 6.48 23.59
CA VAL A 212 -8.62 6.67 23.17
C VAL A 212 -8.71 7.63 22.00
N LEU A 213 -8.04 8.79 22.11
CA LEU A 213 -8.01 9.79 21.02
C LEU A 213 -7.35 9.21 19.75
N PHE A 214 -6.29 8.41 19.91
CA PHE A 214 -5.64 7.72 18.79
C PHE A 214 -6.62 6.77 18.10
N GLY A 215 -7.33 5.94 18.86
CA GLY A 215 -8.36 5.04 18.33
C GLY A 215 -9.43 5.77 17.55
N ALA A 216 -9.96 6.87 18.10
CA ALA A 216 -10.97 7.70 17.46
C ALA A 216 -10.45 8.36 16.17
N ALA A 217 -9.26 8.95 16.21
CA ALA A 217 -8.65 9.56 15.01
C ALA A 217 -8.38 8.51 13.91
N LEU A 218 -7.91 7.32 14.30
CA LEU A 218 -7.68 6.20 13.39
C LEU A 218 -9.00 5.72 12.78
N ALA A 219 -10.06 5.55 13.58
CA ALA A 219 -11.39 5.16 13.09
C ALA A 219 -11.94 6.17 12.07
N LEU A 220 -11.81 7.48 12.34
CA LEU A 220 -12.22 8.53 11.40
C LEU A 220 -11.43 8.45 10.09
N LEU A 221 -10.11 8.24 10.14
CA LEU A 221 -9.28 8.04 8.96
C LEU A 221 -9.74 6.80 8.15
N VAL A 222 -9.97 5.67 8.81
CA VAL A 222 -10.43 4.43 8.15
C VAL A 222 -11.78 4.64 7.48
N LEU A 223 -12.75 5.22 8.17
CA LEU A 223 -14.08 5.50 7.62
C LEU A 223 -14.01 6.44 6.41
N TRP A 224 -13.13 7.43 6.48
CA TRP A 224 -12.85 8.32 5.35
C TRP A 224 -12.24 7.55 4.18
N LEU A 225 -11.20 6.72 4.42
CA LEU A 225 -10.56 5.89 3.39
C LEU A 225 -11.58 4.97 2.71
N VAL A 226 -12.36 4.20 3.49
CA VAL A 226 -13.41 3.32 2.95
C VAL A 226 -14.36 4.09 2.06
N ARG A 227 -14.74 5.31 2.45
CA ARG A 227 -15.71 6.13 1.72
C ARG A 227 -15.16 6.63 0.39
N GLN A 228 -13.87 6.96 0.33
CA GLN A 228 -13.22 7.54 -0.86
C GLN A 228 -12.59 6.50 -1.78
N ASP A 229 -12.31 5.28 -1.29
CA ASP A 229 -11.59 4.27 -2.03
C ASP A 229 -12.44 3.69 -3.18
N VAL A 230 -11.81 3.56 -4.34
CA VAL A 230 -12.38 2.93 -5.54
C VAL A 230 -12.72 1.45 -5.32
N ALA A 231 -12.11 0.80 -4.31
CA ALA A 231 -12.35 -0.61 -3.97
C ALA A 231 -13.84 -0.92 -3.80
N ARG A 232 -14.65 0.01 -3.26
CA ARG A 232 -16.11 -0.14 -3.14
C ARG A 232 -16.82 -0.38 -4.47
N ARG A 233 -16.28 0.12 -5.57
CA ARG A 233 -16.82 -0.06 -6.93
C ARG A 233 -16.19 -1.26 -7.60
N THR A 234 -14.88 -1.44 -7.44
CA THR A 234 -14.13 -2.51 -8.11
C THR A 234 -14.36 -3.88 -7.49
N ILE A 235 -14.99 -3.99 -6.32
CA ILE A 235 -15.41 -5.27 -5.72
C ILE A 235 -16.41 -6.04 -6.62
N HIS A 236 -17.19 -5.33 -7.42
CA HIS A 236 -18.13 -5.91 -8.38
C HIS A 236 -17.49 -6.26 -9.73
N ALA A 237 -16.21 -5.92 -9.94
CA ALA A 237 -15.46 -6.30 -11.13
C ALA A 237 -15.11 -7.80 -11.11
N GLN A 238 -14.39 -8.27 -12.13
CA GLN A 238 -13.90 -9.65 -12.23
C GLN A 238 -12.37 -9.69 -12.20
N GLY A 239 -11.81 -10.84 -11.83
CA GLY A 239 -10.37 -11.08 -11.86
C GLY A 239 -9.57 -10.25 -10.84
N ALA A 240 -8.43 -9.72 -11.26
CA ALA A 240 -7.50 -8.98 -10.39
C ALA A 240 -8.13 -7.77 -9.68
N PRO A 241 -8.93 -6.90 -10.32
CA PRO A 241 -9.53 -5.76 -9.64
C PRO A 241 -10.46 -6.17 -8.49
N ARG A 242 -11.22 -7.27 -8.63
CA ARG A 242 -12.06 -7.81 -7.56
C ARG A 242 -11.22 -8.34 -6.40
N PHE A 243 -10.17 -9.09 -6.69
CA PHE A 243 -9.26 -9.61 -5.67
C PHE A 243 -8.62 -8.46 -4.87
N MET A 244 -8.07 -7.46 -5.56
CA MET A 244 -7.49 -6.28 -4.93
C MET A 244 -8.50 -5.56 -4.03
N ALA A 245 -9.72 -5.33 -4.54
CA ALA A 245 -10.78 -4.66 -3.79
C ALA A 245 -11.19 -5.45 -2.54
N ALA A 246 -11.30 -6.77 -2.64
CA ALA A 246 -11.65 -7.62 -1.50
C ALA A 246 -10.59 -7.57 -0.40
N CYS A 247 -9.31 -7.67 -0.76
CA CYS A 247 -8.21 -7.53 0.19
C CYS A 247 -8.20 -6.14 0.85
N LEU A 248 -8.42 -5.06 0.07
CA LEU A 248 -8.49 -3.69 0.58
C LEU A 248 -9.61 -3.51 1.60
N LEU A 249 -10.84 -3.95 1.25
CA LEU A 249 -12.00 -3.80 2.12
C LEU A 249 -11.89 -4.65 3.39
N ALA A 250 -11.38 -5.88 3.27
CA ALA A 250 -11.10 -6.73 4.44
C ALA A 250 -9.99 -6.14 5.33
N GLY A 251 -8.96 -5.51 4.73
CA GLY A 251 -7.94 -4.79 5.47
C GLY A 251 -8.52 -3.61 6.25
N TYR A 252 -9.36 -2.78 5.64
CA TYR A 252 -10.04 -1.68 6.33
C TYR A 252 -10.94 -2.17 7.47
N PHE A 253 -11.62 -3.30 7.29
CA PHE A 253 -12.41 -3.90 8.36
C PHE A 253 -11.56 -4.21 9.58
N TRP A 254 -10.42 -4.90 9.43
CA TRP A 254 -9.54 -5.21 10.54
C TRP A 254 -8.89 -3.97 11.18
N LEU A 255 -8.53 -2.98 10.37
CA LEU A 255 -8.02 -1.72 10.89
C LEU A 255 -9.08 -0.97 11.72
N LEU A 256 -10.36 -1.04 11.32
CA LEU A 256 -11.45 -0.47 12.10
C LEU A 256 -11.66 -1.23 13.42
N VAL A 257 -11.57 -2.57 13.41
CA VAL A 257 -11.63 -3.38 14.63
C VAL A 257 -10.53 -2.96 15.61
N ALA A 258 -9.28 -2.82 15.14
CA ALA A 258 -8.17 -2.34 15.97
C ALA A 258 -8.41 -0.91 16.49
N ALA A 259 -8.89 0.00 15.64
CA ALA A 259 -9.19 1.38 16.02
C ALA A 259 -10.28 1.44 17.11
N VAL A 260 -11.35 0.66 16.97
CA VAL A 260 -12.42 0.56 17.97
C VAL A 260 -11.88 -0.01 19.29
N THR A 261 -11.01 -1.03 19.24
CA THR A 261 -10.38 -1.59 20.45
C THR A 261 -9.59 -0.50 21.19
N TRP A 262 -8.82 0.35 20.49
CA TRP A 262 -8.13 1.48 21.12
C TRP A 262 -9.07 2.56 21.67
N CYS A 263 -10.30 2.70 21.16
CA CYS A 263 -11.28 3.64 21.74
C CYS A 263 -11.72 3.27 23.18
N PHE A 264 -11.50 2.02 23.60
CA PHE A 264 -11.72 1.59 24.98
C PHE A 264 -10.52 1.85 25.91
N GLY A 265 -9.42 2.39 25.39
CA GLY A 265 -8.23 2.76 26.14
C GLY A 265 -7.00 1.95 25.75
N TYR A 266 -5.98 2.03 26.61
CA TYR A 266 -4.76 1.26 26.44
C TYR A 266 -5.05 -0.25 26.52
N PRO A 267 -4.56 -1.08 25.56
CA PRO A 267 -4.88 -2.49 25.50
C PRO A 267 -4.11 -3.29 26.58
N VAL A 268 -4.71 -3.38 27.78
CA VAL A 268 -4.12 -4.04 28.95
C VAL A 268 -4.26 -5.56 28.88
N SER A 269 -5.41 -6.06 28.36
CA SER A 269 -5.63 -7.50 28.24
C SER A 269 -4.87 -8.07 27.04
N VAL A 270 -4.48 -9.35 27.16
CA VAL A 270 -3.82 -10.09 26.07
C VAL A 270 -4.68 -10.04 24.80
N ALA A 271 -5.97 -10.29 24.92
CA ALA A 271 -6.92 -10.26 23.81
C ALA A 271 -7.00 -8.88 23.11
N ALA A 272 -7.05 -7.78 23.89
CA ALA A 272 -7.05 -6.43 23.32
C ALA A 272 -5.72 -6.12 22.63
N TYR A 273 -4.60 -6.48 23.23
CA TYR A 273 -3.28 -6.30 22.67
C TYR A 273 -3.10 -7.12 21.38
N ASP A 274 -3.48 -8.38 21.37
CA ASP A 274 -3.43 -9.24 20.18
C ASP A 274 -4.33 -8.71 19.06
N THR A 275 -5.52 -8.22 19.40
CA THR A 275 -6.46 -7.61 18.44
C THR A 275 -5.86 -6.37 17.77
N VAL A 276 -5.29 -5.43 18.51
CA VAL A 276 -4.71 -4.22 17.93
C VAL A 276 -3.46 -4.52 17.11
N VAL A 277 -2.60 -5.45 17.56
CA VAL A 277 -1.40 -5.82 16.82
C VAL A 277 -1.77 -6.54 15.53
N HIS A 278 -2.49 -7.67 15.63
CA HIS A 278 -2.73 -8.49 14.44
C HIS A 278 -3.84 -7.94 13.54
N GLY A 279 -4.79 -7.17 14.07
CA GLY A 279 -5.74 -6.40 13.26
C GLY A 279 -5.05 -5.38 12.35
N VAL A 280 -4.03 -4.68 12.86
CA VAL A 280 -3.23 -3.74 12.04
C VAL A 280 -2.26 -4.49 11.15
N PHE A 281 -1.34 -5.29 11.70
CA PHE A 281 -0.17 -5.77 10.95
C PHE A 281 -0.49 -6.97 10.06
N LEU A 282 -1.37 -7.87 10.45
CA LEU A 282 -1.85 -8.95 9.58
C LEU A 282 -3.13 -8.54 8.85
N GLY A 283 -4.15 -8.12 9.58
CA GLY A 283 -5.45 -7.81 9.00
C GLY A 283 -5.40 -6.70 7.96
N PHE A 284 -4.75 -5.59 8.26
CA PHE A 284 -4.68 -4.46 7.32
C PHE A 284 -3.42 -4.53 6.45
N VAL A 285 -2.20 -4.52 7.03
CA VAL A 285 -0.96 -4.34 6.25
C VAL A 285 -0.73 -5.52 5.29
N MET A 286 -0.88 -6.78 5.75
CA MET A 286 -0.70 -7.93 4.87
C MET A 286 -1.77 -7.99 3.78
N SER A 287 -3.01 -7.60 4.08
CA SER A 287 -4.06 -7.51 3.05
C SER A 287 -3.72 -6.46 1.99
N MET A 288 -3.13 -5.32 2.39
CA MET A 288 -2.66 -4.31 1.44
C MET A 288 -1.51 -4.83 0.58
N ILE A 289 -0.56 -5.57 1.17
CA ILE A 289 0.52 -6.22 0.43
C ILE A 289 -0.05 -7.22 -0.58
N MET A 290 -0.99 -8.09 -0.17
CA MET A 290 -1.63 -9.05 -1.07
C MET A 290 -2.39 -8.36 -2.20
N ALA A 291 -3.12 -7.27 -1.91
CA ALA A 291 -3.83 -6.48 -2.91
C ALA A 291 -2.90 -5.89 -3.96
N HIS A 292 -1.76 -5.35 -3.54
CA HIS A 292 -0.90 -4.57 -4.42
C HIS A 292 0.24 -5.39 -5.06
N ALA A 293 0.54 -6.58 -4.56
CA ALA A 293 1.64 -7.40 -5.06
C ALA A 293 1.60 -7.60 -6.59
N PRO A 294 0.45 -7.92 -7.24
CA PRO A 294 0.40 -8.09 -8.70
C PRO A 294 0.71 -6.82 -9.50
N THR A 295 0.64 -5.65 -8.88
CA THR A 295 0.88 -4.35 -9.54
C THR A 295 2.21 -3.73 -9.15
N ILE A 296 2.58 -3.77 -7.86
CA ILE A 296 3.78 -3.13 -7.33
C ILE A 296 5.04 -3.98 -7.59
N LEU A 297 5.01 -5.29 -7.32
CA LEU A 297 6.19 -6.13 -7.50
C LEU A 297 6.72 -6.15 -8.93
N PRO A 298 5.90 -6.20 -10.00
CA PRO A 298 6.37 -6.05 -11.37
C PRO A 298 7.10 -4.74 -11.62
N ALA A 299 6.56 -3.63 -11.11
CA ALA A 299 7.14 -2.30 -11.29
C ALA A 299 8.47 -2.14 -10.54
N VAL A 300 8.55 -2.66 -9.32
CA VAL A 300 9.73 -2.54 -8.45
C VAL A 300 10.85 -3.48 -8.88
N LEU A 301 10.54 -4.74 -9.15
CA LEU A 301 11.53 -5.81 -9.40
C LEU A 301 11.80 -6.08 -10.89
N ALA A 302 11.05 -5.42 -11.79
CA ALA A 302 11.10 -5.66 -13.23
C ALA A 302 10.88 -7.16 -13.59
N ILE A 303 9.93 -7.81 -12.92
CA ILE A 303 9.46 -9.17 -13.14
C ILE A 303 8.02 -9.17 -13.63
N LYS A 304 7.56 -10.28 -14.24
CA LYS A 304 6.13 -10.47 -14.51
C LYS A 304 5.50 -11.20 -13.34
N LEU A 305 4.42 -10.66 -12.80
CA LEU A 305 3.63 -11.29 -11.74
C LEU A 305 2.14 -11.25 -12.13
N PRO A 306 1.69 -12.11 -13.04
CA PRO A 306 0.30 -12.14 -13.44
C PRO A 306 -0.58 -12.56 -12.27
N TYR A 307 -1.74 -11.91 -12.14
CA TYR A 307 -2.77 -12.34 -11.20
C TYR A 307 -3.22 -13.77 -11.49
N ARG A 308 -3.40 -14.56 -10.44
CA ARG A 308 -3.95 -15.91 -10.49
C ARG A 308 -5.07 -16.08 -9.46
N ALA A 309 -6.13 -16.80 -9.83
CA ALA A 309 -7.24 -17.07 -8.90
C ALA A 309 -6.76 -17.78 -7.61
N LEU A 310 -5.66 -18.53 -7.68
CA LEU A 310 -5.06 -19.18 -6.52
C LEU A 310 -4.64 -18.19 -5.42
N MET A 311 -4.44 -16.90 -5.71
CA MET A 311 -4.14 -15.86 -4.72
C MET A 311 -5.29 -15.63 -3.71
N TRP A 312 -6.51 -16.08 -4.03
CA TRP A 312 -7.62 -16.03 -3.08
C TRP A 312 -7.42 -16.98 -1.90
N VAL A 313 -6.76 -18.13 -2.11
CA VAL A 313 -6.57 -19.13 -1.05
C VAL A 313 -5.81 -18.53 0.15
N PRO A 314 -4.59 -17.97 -0.02
CA PRO A 314 -3.89 -17.35 1.11
C PRO A 314 -4.65 -16.14 1.69
N ALA A 315 -5.37 -15.36 0.89
CA ALA A 315 -6.14 -14.25 1.40
C ALA A 315 -7.31 -14.72 2.31
N VAL A 316 -8.06 -15.73 1.89
CA VAL A 316 -9.13 -16.32 2.71
C VAL A 316 -8.57 -16.96 3.97
N LEU A 317 -7.47 -17.70 3.87
CA LEU A 317 -6.81 -18.32 5.02
C LEU A 317 -6.33 -17.27 6.03
N LEU A 318 -5.79 -16.14 5.58
CA LEU A 318 -5.36 -15.04 6.44
C LEU A 318 -6.52 -14.53 7.30
N HIS A 319 -7.66 -14.22 6.67
CA HIS A 319 -8.80 -13.68 7.39
C HIS A 319 -9.51 -14.73 8.26
N ALA A 320 -9.60 -15.98 7.80
CA ALA A 320 -10.11 -17.08 8.61
C ALA A 320 -9.24 -17.30 9.85
N GLY A 321 -7.90 -17.28 9.69
CA GLY A 321 -6.96 -17.38 10.80
C GLY A 321 -7.13 -16.25 11.82
N LEU A 322 -7.34 -14.99 11.36
CA LEU A 322 -7.61 -13.86 12.25
C LEU A 322 -8.93 -14.02 13.02
N VAL A 323 -10.00 -14.49 12.36
CA VAL A 323 -11.28 -14.76 13.05
C VAL A 323 -11.10 -15.85 14.11
N LEU A 324 -10.42 -16.95 13.75
CA LEU A 324 -10.14 -18.02 14.71
C LEU A 324 -9.33 -17.50 15.90
N ARG A 325 -8.24 -16.75 15.63
CA ARG A 325 -7.33 -16.26 16.66
C ARG A 325 -7.98 -15.24 17.57
N LEU A 326 -8.48 -14.14 16.99
CA LEU A 326 -8.88 -12.97 17.76
C LEU A 326 -10.28 -13.10 18.38
N TRP A 327 -11.21 -13.76 17.70
CA TRP A 327 -12.58 -13.84 18.19
C TRP A 327 -12.88 -15.15 18.90
N LEU A 328 -12.50 -16.30 18.32
CA LEU A 328 -12.78 -17.61 18.93
C LEU A 328 -11.70 -18.00 19.94
N GLY A 329 -10.42 -17.71 19.66
CA GLY A 329 -9.32 -17.93 20.57
C GLY A 329 -9.34 -16.96 21.74
N ASP A 330 -8.94 -15.71 21.50
CA ASP A 330 -8.85 -14.67 22.52
C ASP A 330 -10.22 -14.26 23.09
N GLY A 331 -11.23 -14.09 22.22
CA GLY A 331 -12.55 -13.58 22.60
C GLY A 331 -13.35 -14.58 23.46
N LEU A 332 -13.23 -15.89 23.19
CA LEU A 332 -13.93 -16.95 23.95
C LEU A 332 -13.01 -17.75 24.89
N GLY A 333 -11.69 -17.45 24.87
CA GLY A 333 -10.72 -18.10 25.75
C GLY A 333 -10.32 -19.53 25.34
N TYR A 334 -10.44 -19.88 24.04
CA TYR A 334 -10.03 -21.18 23.53
C TYR A 334 -8.59 -21.16 23.02
N GLU A 335 -7.64 -21.58 23.85
CA GLU A 335 -6.20 -21.56 23.52
C GLU A 335 -5.86 -22.32 22.22
N LEU A 336 -6.44 -23.49 22.00
CA LEU A 336 -6.22 -24.26 20.76
C LEU A 336 -6.67 -23.52 19.52
N LEU A 337 -7.75 -22.73 19.59
CA LEU A 337 -8.22 -21.94 18.47
C LEU A 337 -7.33 -20.72 18.24
N TRP A 338 -6.80 -20.13 19.32
CA TRP A 338 -5.81 -19.06 19.25
C TRP A 338 -4.53 -19.53 18.56
N GLN A 339 -3.97 -20.67 18.99
CA GLN A 339 -2.79 -21.28 18.35
C GLN A 339 -3.07 -21.68 16.91
N ALA A 340 -4.18 -22.38 16.64
CA ALA A 340 -4.54 -22.81 15.28
C ALA A 340 -4.75 -21.61 14.34
N GLY A 341 -5.38 -20.53 14.80
CA GLY A 341 -5.55 -19.29 14.05
C GLY A 341 -4.22 -18.62 13.72
N GLY A 342 -3.29 -18.58 14.69
CA GLY A 342 -1.95 -18.05 14.50
C GLY A 342 -1.13 -18.87 13.50
N VAL A 343 -1.14 -20.20 13.61
CA VAL A 343 -0.50 -21.11 12.64
C VAL A 343 -1.09 -20.91 11.25
N LEU A 344 -2.42 -20.81 11.14
CA LEU A 344 -3.10 -20.57 9.88
C LEU A 344 -2.69 -19.25 9.23
N ASN A 345 -2.46 -18.19 10.03
CA ASN A 345 -1.95 -16.92 9.54
C ASN A 345 -0.51 -17.05 8.99
N VAL A 346 0.38 -17.78 9.68
CA VAL A 346 1.73 -18.07 9.18
C VAL A 346 1.67 -18.83 7.86
N VAL A 347 0.86 -19.90 7.79
CA VAL A 347 0.65 -20.70 6.58
C VAL A 347 0.11 -19.81 5.45
N ALA A 348 -0.84 -18.93 5.72
CA ALA A 348 -1.41 -18.02 4.73
C ALA A 348 -0.34 -17.09 4.13
N VAL A 349 0.53 -16.50 4.96
CA VAL A 349 1.59 -15.60 4.47
C VAL A 349 2.64 -16.36 3.66
N VAL A 350 3.09 -17.53 4.14
CA VAL A 350 4.04 -18.38 3.40
C VAL A 350 3.44 -18.82 2.06
N LEU A 351 2.19 -19.29 2.07
CA LEU A 351 1.49 -19.71 0.86
C LEU A 351 1.34 -18.56 -0.14
N PHE A 352 1.07 -17.34 0.32
CA PHE A 352 1.01 -16.17 -0.55
C PHE A 352 2.35 -15.92 -1.24
N VAL A 353 3.46 -15.98 -0.51
CA VAL A 353 4.81 -15.82 -1.07
C VAL A 353 5.09 -16.92 -2.11
N LEU A 354 4.74 -18.18 -1.81
CA LEU A 354 4.93 -19.29 -2.73
C LEU A 354 4.09 -19.14 -4.00
N VAL A 355 2.82 -18.73 -3.88
CA VAL A 355 1.92 -18.48 -5.02
C VAL A 355 2.44 -17.31 -5.86
N ALA A 356 2.91 -16.24 -5.23
CA ALA A 356 3.51 -15.11 -5.93
C ALA A 356 4.79 -15.52 -6.69
N LEU A 357 5.68 -16.28 -6.04
CA LEU A 357 6.91 -16.80 -6.65
C LEU A 357 6.58 -17.73 -7.82
N ALA A 358 5.68 -18.69 -7.64
CA ALA A 358 5.23 -19.59 -8.69
C ALA A 358 4.61 -18.82 -9.87
N SER A 359 3.80 -17.80 -9.59
CA SER A 359 3.21 -16.94 -10.62
C SER A 359 4.29 -16.17 -11.41
N ALA A 360 5.33 -15.68 -10.72
CA ALA A 360 6.44 -14.99 -11.38
C ALA A 360 7.29 -15.92 -12.24
N LEU A 361 7.55 -17.15 -11.79
CA LEU A 361 8.35 -18.14 -12.52
C LEU A 361 7.61 -18.71 -13.73
N LEU A 362 6.31 -18.98 -13.60
CA LEU A 362 5.50 -19.53 -14.69
C LEU A 362 5.09 -18.46 -15.72
N GLY A 363 5.15 -17.18 -15.37
CA GLY A 363 4.78 -16.09 -16.26
C GLY A 363 3.34 -16.23 -16.76
N GLU A 364 3.11 -16.10 -18.08
CA GLU A 364 1.78 -16.18 -18.70
C GLU A 364 1.28 -17.62 -18.94
N ARG A 365 2.07 -18.67 -18.61
CA ARG A 365 1.63 -20.05 -18.74
C ARG A 365 0.46 -20.33 -17.80
N ALA A 366 -0.61 -20.95 -18.32
CA ALA A 366 -1.75 -21.35 -17.51
C ALA A 366 -1.32 -22.45 -16.52
N LEU A 367 -1.62 -22.24 -15.20
CA LEU A 367 -1.65 -23.36 -14.27
C LEU A 367 -2.90 -24.20 -14.59
N PRO A 368 -2.86 -25.53 -14.48
CA PRO A 368 -4.03 -26.38 -14.67
C PRO A 368 -5.01 -26.20 -13.49
N TRP A 369 -5.82 -25.17 -13.53
CA TRP A 369 -6.97 -24.94 -12.65
C TRP A 369 -8.20 -24.81 -13.54
N PRO A 370 -9.37 -25.40 -13.16
CA PRO A 370 -10.55 -25.37 -14.01
C PRO A 370 -10.91 -23.92 -14.37
N PRO A 371 -11.22 -23.62 -15.61
CA PRO A 371 -11.57 -22.29 -16.06
C PRO A 371 -12.90 -21.90 -15.40
N GLY A 372 -12.82 -21.02 -14.39
CA GLY A 372 -13.99 -20.27 -13.98
C GLY A 372 -14.50 -19.50 -15.20
N GLY A 373 -15.73 -19.80 -15.65
CA GLY A 373 -16.30 -19.33 -16.90
C GLY A 373 -16.19 -17.82 -17.10
N GLY A 374 -15.29 -17.41 -17.95
CA GLY A 374 -15.14 -16.08 -18.50
C GLY A 374 -14.73 -16.26 -19.95
N ALA A 375 -15.70 -16.15 -20.85
CA ALA A 375 -15.47 -16.18 -22.28
C ALA A 375 -14.33 -15.19 -22.62
N ALA A 376 -13.22 -15.73 -23.09
CA ALA A 376 -12.16 -14.97 -23.71
C ALA A 376 -12.79 -14.14 -24.84
N HIS A 377 -12.72 -12.82 -24.74
CA HIS A 377 -12.89 -11.97 -25.89
C HIS A 377 -11.76 -12.34 -26.88
N ALA A 378 -12.10 -13.18 -27.86
CA ALA A 378 -11.29 -13.35 -29.04
C ALA A 378 -11.08 -11.97 -29.66
N PRO A 379 -9.87 -11.60 -30.07
CA PRO A 379 -9.64 -10.37 -30.78
C PRO A 379 -10.53 -10.40 -32.04
N LYS A 380 -11.41 -9.40 -32.20
CA LYS A 380 -12.19 -9.22 -33.41
C LYS A 380 -11.22 -9.24 -34.57
N ARG A 381 -11.34 -10.25 -35.44
CA ARG A 381 -10.67 -10.28 -36.74
C ARG A 381 -10.95 -8.93 -37.42
N SER A 382 -9.90 -8.21 -37.75
CA SER A 382 -9.97 -7.05 -38.62
C SER A 382 -10.64 -7.50 -39.93
N VAL A 383 -11.80 -6.92 -40.21
CA VAL A 383 -12.47 -7.06 -41.51
C VAL A 383 -11.51 -6.47 -42.53
N PRO A 384 -11.17 -7.20 -43.62
CA PRO A 384 -10.37 -6.64 -44.69
C PRO A 384 -11.12 -5.48 -45.35
N VAL A 385 -10.51 -4.31 -45.39
CA VAL A 385 -10.99 -3.18 -46.18
C VAL A 385 -10.89 -3.60 -47.66
N PRO A 386 -11.96 -3.52 -48.47
CA PRO A 386 -11.88 -3.81 -49.88
C PRO A 386 -11.01 -2.77 -50.57
N THR A 387 -9.91 -3.19 -51.13
CA THR A 387 -9.09 -2.38 -52.04
C THR A 387 -9.87 -2.24 -53.34
N GLY A 388 -10.59 -1.12 -53.48
CA GLY A 388 -11.16 -0.71 -54.74
C GLY A 388 -10.07 -0.32 -55.75
N ARG A 389 -10.10 -0.94 -56.92
CA ARG A 389 -9.30 -0.63 -58.11
C ARG A 389 -9.56 0.77 -58.62
N PRO A 390 -8.57 1.46 -59.18
CA PRO A 390 -8.76 2.73 -59.83
C PRO A 390 -9.19 2.52 -61.29
N GLY A 391 -10.13 3.34 -61.73
CA GLY A 391 -10.45 3.45 -63.17
C GLY A 391 -11.75 4.19 -63.44
N HIS A 392 -11.69 5.42 -63.78
CA HIS A 392 -12.06 6.09 -65.00
C HIS A 392 -12.22 7.59 -64.82
N SER A 393 -11.37 8.29 -65.54
CA SER A 393 -11.39 9.70 -65.83
C SER A 393 -12.57 10.06 -66.72
N ILE A 394 -13.41 11.03 -66.38
CA ILE A 394 -14.14 11.87 -67.33
C ILE A 394 -14.24 13.29 -66.80
N GLY A 395 -13.59 14.20 -67.47
CA GLY A 395 -14.01 15.37 -68.18
C GLY A 395 -14.49 16.58 -67.37
N LEU A 396 -13.62 17.56 -67.40
CA LEU A 396 -13.79 18.99 -67.27
C LEU A 396 -15.15 19.59 -67.64
N ARG A 397 -15.63 20.56 -66.85
CA ARG A 397 -15.88 21.94 -67.32
C ARG A 397 -16.03 22.92 -66.12
N PRO A 398 -15.57 24.16 -66.30
CA PRO A 398 -15.55 25.20 -65.27
C PRO A 398 -16.76 26.14 -65.40
N GLY A 399 -17.06 26.84 -64.33
CA GLY A 399 -17.94 27.98 -64.45
C GLY A 399 -18.69 28.43 -63.22
N MET A 400 -18.44 29.68 -62.92
CA MET A 400 -19.27 30.64 -62.20
C MET A 400 -19.14 30.79 -60.70
N ALA A 401 -18.44 31.84 -60.36
CA ALA A 401 -18.67 32.59 -59.12
C ALA A 401 -20.01 33.36 -59.19
N PRO A 402 -20.61 33.63 -58.09
CA PRO A 402 -21.27 34.92 -57.92
C PRO A 402 -20.82 35.71 -56.74
N ALA A 403 -20.97 37.00 -56.92
CA ALA A 403 -20.62 38.14 -56.13
C ALA A 403 -21.53 38.37 -54.88
N PRO A 404 -21.25 39.42 -54.07
CA PRO A 404 -21.67 39.59 -52.70
C PRO A 404 -22.94 40.47 -52.56
N SER A 405 -23.59 40.37 -51.43
CA SER A 405 -24.59 41.37 -50.97
C SER A 405 -24.37 41.68 -49.51
N THR A 406 -23.85 42.89 -49.19
CA THR A 406 -24.55 44.07 -48.66
C THR A 406 -25.63 43.68 -47.61
N GLY A 407 -25.60 44.08 -46.33
CA GLY A 407 -25.35 45.34 -45.73
C GLY A 407 -26.53 45.70 -44.83
N ARG A 408 -26.30 46.16 -43.63
CA ARG A 408 -27.01 47.20 -42.83
C ARG A 408 -26.91 46.85 -41.33
N ALA A 409 -26.19 47.56 -40.50
CA ALA A 409 -26.35 48.87 -39.86
C ALA A 409 -27.66 49.08 -39.10
N GLY A 410 -27.54 49.36 -37.83
CA GLY A 410 -28.52 49.92 -36.91
C GLY A 410 -28.09 49.62 -35.50
N ALA A 411 -27.36 50.41 -34.75
CA ALA A 411 -27.53 51.72 -34.13
C ALA A 411 -28.66 51.75 -33.09
N GLY A 412 -28.30 52.07 -31.90
CA GLY A 412 -29.22 52.64 -30.95
C GLY A 412 -28.95 52.25 -29.49
N ASN A 413 -28.17 53.09 -28.83
CA ASN A 413 -28.44 53.92 -27.63
C ASN A 413 -28.71 53.20 -26.28
N ARG A 414 -27.76 53.50 -25.35
CA ARG A 414 -27.93 54.34 -24.14
C ARG A 414 -29.05 53.96 -23.19
N GLU A 415 -28.74 53.66 -21.93
CA GLU A 415 -28.66 54.70 -20.87
C GLU A 415 -28.17 54.08 -19.57
N GLU A 416 -27.38 54.87 -18.87
CA GLU A 416 -26.97 54.86 -17.49
C GLU A 416 -28.13 54.70 -16.50
N HIS A 417 -27.92 54.02 -15.37
CA HIS A 417 -28.31 54.61 -14.09
C HIS A 417 -27.45 54.12 -12.91
N GLU A 418 -26.82 55.09 -12.31
CA GLU A 418 -26.25 55.13 -10.96
C GLU A 418 -27.26 54.78 -9.85
N GLY A 419 -26.74 54.36 -8.71
CA GLY A 419 -27.45 54.45 -7.40
C GLY A 419 -26.95 53.38 -6.44
N LYS A 420 -25.90 53.54 -5.70
CA LYS A 420 -25.69 54.15 -4.36
C LYS A 420 -26.56 53.55 -3.24
N ARG A 421 -25.77 53.11 -2.20
CA ARG A 421 -26.01 53.12 -0.72
C ARG A 421 -26.52 51.83 -0.09
N ASP A 422 -25.67 51.36 0.77
CA ASP A 422 -25.63 51.40 2.30
C ASP A 422 -26.65 50.44 2.96
N GLU A 423 -26.18 49.39 3.54
CA GLU A 423 -26.00 49.13 4.98
C GLU A 423 -25.11 47.88 5.20
#